data_69e3d4b65889dca4256fcfba4e5ef05c
#
_entry.id   69e3d4b65889dca4256fcfba4e5ef05c
#
_cell.length_a   1.000
_cell.length_b   1.000
_cell.length_c   1.000
_cell.angle_alpha   90.00
_cell.angle_beta   90.00
_cell.angle_gamma   90.00
#
_symmetry.space_group_name_H-M   'P 1'
#
loop_
_entity.id
_entity.type
_entity.pdbx_description
1 polymer ?
#
loop_
_entity_poly.entity_id
_entity_poly.type
_entity_poly.pdbx_seq_one_letter_code
_entity_poly.pdbx_strand_id
1 'polypeptide(L)'
;MGTAERAFAAALLALVIGLAPVRAQEAVHPGHGGADPASRACLNQKERRALVENGTVLHLAAAIHAVRSHVPGTLVRARLCRRAEGFAYVLTVLGHDGKVTRVVVDAVKGTLVGER
;
A
#
# COMPACT_ATOMS: atom_id res chain seq x y z
N MET A 1 53.14 -44.75 -31.58
CA MET A 1 52.91 -44.30 -31.33
C MET A 1 52.04 -43.55 -31.05
N GLY A 2 51.44 -43.38 -30.81
CA GLY A 2 50.61 -42.76 -30.57
C GLY A 2 50.39 -41.80 -30.00
N THR A 3 50.29 -41.49 -29.77
CA THR A 3 50.34 -40.60 -29.19
C THR A 3 49.60 -39.61 -29.18
N ALA A 4 49.27 -39.42 -29.37
CA ALA A 4 48.76 -38.40 -29.42
C ALA A 4 47.68 -38.03 -28.98
N GLU A 5 47.18 -38.20 -28.88
CA GLU A 5 46.21 -37.85 -28.53
C GLU A 5 45.90 -37.14 -27.69
N ARG A 6 46.02 -36.92 -27.36
CA ARG A 6 45.82 -36.32 -26.48
C ARG A 6 45.39 -35.23 -26.47
N ALA A 7 45.29 -34.75 -26.39
CA ALA A 7 45.10 -33.60 -26.51
C ALA A 7 43.88 -33.15 -26.33
N PHE A 8 43.16 -33.38 -26.41
CA PHE A 8 42.10 -32.90 -26.34
C PHE A 8 41.70 -32.47 -25.31
N ALA A 9 41.75 -32.47 -24.75
CA ALA A 9 41.53 -32.10 -23.77
C ALA A 9 40.95 -31.09 -23.62
N ALA A 10 40.79 -30.76 -23.60
CA ALA A 10 40.38 -29.78 -23.46
C ALA A 10 39.60 -29.04 -23.30
N ALA A 11 39.67 -28.58 -23.15
CA ALA A 11 39.00 -27.65 -23.27
C ALA A 11 37.79 -27.51 -22.80
N LEU A 12 37.40 -27.87 -22.30
CA LEU A 12 36.29 -27.74 -21.86
C LEU A 12 36.04 -26.70 -21.20
N LEU A 13 35.91 -25.83 -21.47
CA LEU A 13 35.63 -24.84 -20.99
C LEU A 13 34.49 -24.71 -20.54
N ALA A 14 34.21 -24.69 -19.73
CA ALA A 14 33.24 -24.53 -19.10
C ALA A 14 32.74 -23.31 -19.10
N LEU A 15 32.03 -23.03 -19.72
CA LEU A 15 31.59 -21.93 -19.74
C LEU A 15 30.65 -21.76 -18.72
N VAL A 16 30.82 -21.40 -17.79
CA VAL A 16 30.06 -21.16 -16.83
C VAL A 16 29.39 -19.96 -17.04
N ILE A 17 28.43 -19.95 -17.51
CA ILE A 17 27.78 -18.90 -17.72
C ILE A 17 27.21 -18.57 -16.52
N GLY A 18 27.51 -17.77 -15.95
CA GLY A 18 27.08 -17.43 -14.75
C GLY A 18 25.76 -16.86 -14.86
N LEU A 19 24.90 -17.47 -14.52
CA LEU A 19 23.72 -16.98 -14.52
C LEU A 19 23.55 -16.12 -13.42
N ALA A 20 23.63 -15.04 -13.41
CA ALA A 20 23.50 -14.13 -12.39
C ALA A 20 22.07 -14.10 -12.09
N PRO A 21 21.72 -14.18 -10.99
CA PRO A 21 20.39 -14.23 -10.60
C PRO A 21 19.83 -12.91 -10.80
N VAL A 22 18.88 -12.82 -11.36
CA VAL A 22 18.33 -11.64 -11.61
C VAL A 22 17.62 -11.29 -10.41
N ARG A 23 17.99 -10.45 -9.66
CA ARG A 23 17.43 -10.15 -8.54
C ARG A 23 16.32 -9.37 -8.86
N ALA A 24 15.27 -9.69 -8.63
CA ALA A 24 14.19 -9.04 -8.96
C ALA A 24 14.13 -7.94 -8.12
N GLN A 25 14.25 -6.93 -8.43
CA GLN A 25 14.33 -5.93 -7.71
C GLN A 25 13.19 -5.49 -7.34
N GLU A 26 12.64 -5.72 -6.61
CA GLU A 26 11.64 -5.37 -6.17
C GLU A 26 11.52 -4.25 -5.96
N ALA A 27 11.11 -3.77 -6.18
CA ALA A 27 10.89 -2.82 -6.18
C ALA A 27 10.60 -1.95 -5.43
N VAL A 28 11.14 -1.30 -5.24
CA VAL A 28 11.03 -0.41 -4.60
C VAL A 28 10.36 0.53 -5.31
N HIS A 29 9.35 0.98 -5.07
CA HIS A 29 8.80 1.91 -5.73
C HIS A 29 9.01 3.14 -5.11
N PRO A 30 9.90 3.70 -5.37
CA PRO A 30 10.27 4.88 -4.80
C PRO A 30 9.18 5.85 -4.92
N GLY A 31 8.54 5.81 -5.76
CA GLY A 31 7.62 6.79 -5.92
C GLY A 31 6.65 6.93 -4.89
N HIS A 32 6.42 6.05 -4.22
CA HIS A 32 5.50 6.15 -3.34
C HIS A 32 5.89 6.71 -2.30
N GLY A 33 6.67 6.87 -2.18
CA GLY A 33 7.18 7.49 -1.32
C GLY A 33 6.87 7.92 -0.31
N GLY A 34 6.85 7.86 0.18
CA GLY A 34 6.65 8.19 1.21
C GLY A 34 6.93 9.34 1.61
N ALA A 35 6.91 10.04 1.03
CA ALA A 35 7.29 11.19 1.42
C ALA A 35 6.24 11.82 2.22
N ASP A 36 5.05 11.54 2.13
CA ASP A 36 4.06 12.23 2.81
C ASP A 36 3.96 11.75 4.25
N PRO A 37 4.15 12.57 5.20
CA PRO A 37 4.05 12.16 6.59
C PRO A 37 2.67 11.58 6.90
N ALA A 38 1.67 12.06 6.24
CA ALA A 38 0.35 11.54 6.46
C ALA A 38 0.25 10.10 6.01
N SER A 39 0.98 9.76 4.98
CA SER A 39 0.97 8.43 4.50
C SER A 39 1.60 7.52 5.49
N ARG A 40 2.59 7.96 6.21
CA ARG A 40 3.26 7.10 7.17
C ARG A 40 2.40 6.87 8.37
N ALA A 41 1.46 7.75 8.63
CA ALA A 41 0.60 7.58 9.76
C ALA A 41 -0.51 6.58 9.47
N CYS A 42 -0.65 6.15 8.24
CA CYS A 42 -1.75 5.27 7.89
C CYS A 42 -1.37 3.80 8.03
N LEU A 43 -2.32 2.99 8.41
CA LEU A 43 -2.07 1.60 8.70
C LEU A 43 -2.20 0.72 7.47
N ASN A 44 -1.51 -0.38 7.48
CA ASN A 44 -1.64 -1.33 6.39
C ASN A 44 -2.89 -2.17 6.63
N GLN A 45 -3.22 -3.01 5.68
CA GLN A 45 -4.43 -3.79 5.75
C GLN A 45 -4.49 -4.73 6.96
N LYS A 46 -3.36 -5.32 7.31
CA LYS A 46 -3.33 -6.24 8.42
C LYS A 46 -3.57 -5.50 9.74
N GLU A 47 -2.93 -4.37 9.91
CA GLU A 47 -3.11 -3.58 11.11
C GLU A 47 -4.53 -3.07 11.23
N ARG A 48 -5.09 -2.63 10.11
CA ARG A 48 -6.44 -2.14 10.12
C ARG A 48 -7.43 -3.23 10.49
N ARG A 49 -7.24 -4.41 9.93
CA ARG A 49 -8.12 -5.51 10.21
C ARG A 49 -8.10 -5.87 11.70
N ALA A 50 -6.94 -5.87 12.28
CA ALA A 50 -6.81 -6.19 13.69
C ALA A 50 -7.57 -5.20 14.57
N LEU A 51 -7.50 -3.93 14.24
CA LEU A 51 -8.20 -2.92 15.03
C LEU A 51 -9.71 -3.00 14.87
N VAL A 52 -10.17 -3.38 13.69
CA VAL A 52 -11.60 -3.54 13.47
C VAL A 52 -12.09 -4.77 14.21
N GLU A 53 -11.35 -5.86 14.12
CA GLU A 53 -11.74 -7.10 14.76
C GLU A 53 -11.77 -7.00 16.28
N ASN A 54 -10.87 -6.28 16.85
CA ASN A 54 -10.86 -6.17 18.30
C ASN A 54 -11.75 -5.02 18.80
N GLY A 55 -12.47 -4.37 17.92
CA GLY A 55 -13.41 -3.33 18.32
C GLY A 55 -12.80 -1.97 18.63
N THR A 56 -11.54 -1.77 18.35
CA THR A 56 -10.91 -0.48 18.63
C THR A 56 -11.44 0.59 17.69
N VAL A 57 -11.70 0.24 16.44
CA VAL A 57 -12.24 1.18 15.48
C VAL A 57 -13.48 0.61 14.81
N LEU A 58 -14.32 1.46 14.30
CA LEU A 58 -15.52 1.05 13.63
C LEU A 58 -15.20 0.48 12.26
N HIS A 59 -16.09 -0.29 11.71
CA HIS A 59 -15.91 -0.82 10.38
C HIS A 59 -15.97 0.34 9.38
N LEU A 60 -15.26 0.20 8.31
CA LEU A 60 -15.22 1.21 7.27
C LEU A 60 -16.62 1.55 6.76
N ALA A 61 -17.51 0.60 6.72
CA ALA A 61 -18.88 0.85 6.26
C ALA A 61 -19.57 1.92 7.08
N ALA A 62 -19.29 1.97 8.38
CA ALA A 62 -19.90 2.99 9.23
C ALA A 62 -19.36 4.38 8.88
N ALA A 63 -18.08 4.46 8.56
CA ALA A 63 -17.48 5.73 8.18
C ALA A 63 -18.03 6.19 6.83
N ILE A 64 -18.21 5.27 5.91
CA ILE A 64 -18.77 5.61 4.60
C ILE A 64 -20.19 6.11 4.77
N HIS A 65 -20.95 5.46 5.63
CA HIS A 65 -22.33 5.86 5.84
C HIS A 65 -22.39 7.30 6.39
N ALA A 66 -21.50 7.62 7.29
CA ALA A 66 -21.46 8.95 7.86
C ALA A 66 -21.16 10.02 6.81
N VAL A 67 -20.32 9.67 5.83
CA VAL A 67 -19.92 10.65 4.83
C VAL A 67 -20.97 10.83 3.75
N ARG A 68 -21.68 9.79 3.39
CA ARG A 68 -22.63 9.88 2.29
C ARG A 68 -23.66 10.98 2.41
N SER A 69 -24.05 11.29 3.61
CA SER A 69 -25.04 12.32 3.78
C SER A 69 -24.44 13.72 3.69
N HIS A 70 -23.13 13.84 3.74
CA HIS A 70 -22.50 15.14 3.71
C HIS A 70 -21.78 15.42 2.40
N VAL A 71 -21.20 14.39 1.82
CA VAL A 71 -20.42 14.58 0.62
C VAL A 71 -20.86 13.55 -0.41
N PRO A 72 -21.70 13.94 -1.32
CA PRO A 72 -22.20 13.01 -2.33
C PRO A 72 -21.11 12.70 -3.35
N GLY A 73 -21.10 11.51 -3.83
CA GLY A 73 -20.13 11.10 -4.84
C GLY A 73 -19.73 9.66 -4.66
N THR A 74 -18.62 9.30 -5.30
CA THR A 74 -18.13 7.94 -5.25
C THR A 74 -16.88 7.86 -4.40
N LEU A 75 -16.84 6.92 -3.49
CA LEU A 75 -15.65 6.72 -2.69
C LEU A 75 -14.59 6.08 -3.56
N VAL A 76 -13.46 6.70 -3.71
CA VAL A 76 -12.39 6.17 -4.52
C VAL A 76 -11.19 5.71 -3.71
N ARG A 77 -11.11 6.07 -2.44
CA ARG A 77 -10.01 5.65 -1.62
C ARG A 77 -10.38 5.75 -0.15
N ALA A 78 -9.90 4.85 0.65
CA ALA A 78 -10.12 4.87 2.08
C ALA A 78 -8.87 4.41 2.80
N ARG A 79 -8.49 5.09 3.86
CA ARG A 79 -7.35 4.68 4.64
C ARG A 79 -7.68 4.88 6.09
N LEU A 80 -7.13 4.05 6.96
CA LEU A 80 -7.25 4.23 8.40
C LEU A 80 -5.90 4.74 8.88
N CYS A 81 -5.87 5.87 9.51
CA CYS A 81 -4.64 6.51 9.92
C CYS A 81 -4.64 6.88 11.40
N ARG A 82 -3.45 6.97 11.96
CA ARG A 82 -3.32 7.34 13.36
C ARG A 82 -3.45 8.83 13.50
N ARG A 83 -3.99 9.26 14.60
CA ARG A 83 -4.09 10.68 14.90
C ARG A 83 -3.62 10.88 16.31
N ALA A 84 -3.46 12.07 16.71
CA ALA A 84 -3.03 12.39 18.07
C ALA A 84 -4.01 11.80 19.08
N GLU A 85 -5.30 11.76 18.77
CA GLU A 85 -6.20 11.19 19.65
C GLU A 85 -6.87 9.97 19.12
N GLY A 86 -6.21 9.01 18.68
CA GLY A 86 -6.79 7.74 18.22
C GLY A 86 -6.62 7.54 16.74
N PHE A 87 -7.68 7.17 16.08
CA PHE A 87 -7.62 6.84 14.67
C PHE A 87 -8.69 7.56 13.87
N ALA A 88 -8.44 7.74 12.60
CA ALA A 88 -9.42 8.33 11.70
C ALA A 88 -9.40 7.65 10.36
N TYR A 89 -10.56 7.55 9.74
CA TYR A 89 -10.63 7.09 8.38
C TYR A 89 -10.50 8.34 7.49
N VAL A 90 -9.62 8.26 6.53
CA VAL A 90 -9.44 9.33 5.56
C VAL A 90 -10.03 8.82 4.27
N LEU A 91 -11.11 9.43 3.85
CA LEU A 91 -11.86 8.99 2.69
C LEU A 91 -11.73 10.00 1.56
N THR A 92 -11.50 9.52 0.37
CA THR A 92 -11.42 10.38 -0.80
C THR A 92 -12.65 10.11 -1.64
N VAL A 93 -13.42 11.15 -1.88
CA VAL A 93 -14.68 11.05 -2.60
C VAL A 93 -14.60 11.84 -3.90
N LEU A 94 -15.02 11.23 -4.98
CA LEU A 94 -15.06 11.90 -6.25
C LEU A 94 -16.49 12.32 -6.49
N GLY A 95 -16.72 13.59 -6.55
CA GLY A 95 -18.06 14.11 -6.75
C GLY A 95 -18.50 14.00 -8.20
N HIS A 96 -19.79 14.17 -8.43
CA HIS A 96 -20.32 14.06 -9.76
C HIS A 96 -19.81 15.18 -10.67
N ASP A 97 -19.35 16.26 -10.10
CA ASP A 97 -18.80 17.36 -10.87
C ASP A 97 -17.31 17.18 -11.14
N GLY A 98 -16.75 16.06 -10.74
CA GLY A 98 -15.32 15.80 -10.94
C GLY A 98 -14.45 16.32 -9.80
N LYS A 99 -15.05 16.94 -8.79
CA LYS A 99 -14.26 17.49 -7.72
C LYS A 99 -13.89 16.39 -6.74
N VAL A 100 -12.67 16.41 -6.26
CA VAL A 100 -12.21 15.42 -5.31
C VAL A 100 -12.19 16.03 -3.91
N THR A 101 -12.85 15.39 -3.00
CA THR A 101 -12.93 15.87 -1.62
C THR A 101 -12.36 14.82 -0.69
N ARG A 102 -11.53 15.26 0.24
CA ARG A 102 -10.97 14.35 1.22
C ARG A 102 -11.70 14.59 2.52
N VAL A 103 -12.25 13.58 3.09
CA VAL A 103 -13.04 13.67 4.30
C VAL A 103 -12.41 12.86 5.39
N VAL A 104 -12.35 13.41 6.59
CA VAL A 104 -11.76 12.72 7.72
C VAL A 104 -12.87 12.38 8.71
N VAL A 105 -12.97 11.12 9.08
CA VAL A 105 -13.99 10.64 9.99
C VAL A 105 -13.32 10.01 11.19
N ASP A 106 -13.73 10.36 12.38
CA ASP A 106 -13.18 9.76 13.59
C ASP A 106 -13.52 8.27 13.54
N ALA A 107 -12.52 7.43 13.61
CA ALA A 107 -12.72 6.00 13.45
C ALA A 107 -13.31 5.32 14.68
N VAL A 108 -13.33 5.99 15.78
CA VAL A 108 -13.88 5.45 17.01
C VAL A 108 -15.32 5.93 17.19
N LYS A 109 -15.57 7.18 16.93
CA LYS A 109 -16.90 7.75 17.12
C LYS A 109 -17.76 7.76 15.87
N GLY A 110 -17.16 7.70 14.75
CA GLY A 110 -17.92 7.74 13.48
C GLY A 110 -18.38 9.13 13.07
N THR A 111 -17.81 10.15 13.67
CA THR A 111 -18.23 11.52 13.36
C THR A 111 -17.29 12.19 12.37
N LEU A 112 -17.81 13.08 11.58
CA LEU A 112 -17.02 13.78 10.63
C LEU A 112 -16.14 14.76 11.37
N VAL A 113 -14.87 14.77 11.05
CA VAL A 113 -13.93 15.64 11.70
C VAL A 113 -13.55 16.80 10.80
N GLY A 114 -13.49 16.58 9.51
CA GLY A 114 -13.14 17.65 8.59
C GLY A 114 -13.18 17.21 7.16
N GLU A 115 -13.06 18.15 6.25
CA GLU A 115 -13.02 17.81 4.86
C GLU A 115 -12.20 18.84 4.12
N ARG A 116 -11.59 18.50 3.03
CA ARG A 116 -10.79 19.40 2.24
C ARG A 116 -11.01 19.19 0.80
#